data_d80d7124606b9d6e67383239963855a8
#
_entry.id   d80d7124606b9d6e67383239963855a8
#
_cell.length_a   1.000
_cell.length_b   1.000
_cell.length_c   1.000
_cell.angle_alpha   90.00
_cell.angle_beta   90.00
_cell.angle_gamma   90.00
#
_symmetry.space_group_name_H-M   'P 1'
#
loop_
_entity.id
_entity.type
_entity.pdbx_description
1 polymer ?
#
loop_
_entity_poly.entity_id
_entity_poly.type
_entity_poly.pdbx_seq_one_letter_code
_entity_poly.pdbx_strand_id
1 'polypeptide(L)'
;MSIISNYIFKQIGSYFIYITIFFVSLIWLILSLKFIEYVTTNGLDFKDFIKMTSLLLPTVIPSLTPLTLSLACIFVYNRLSNDNELIIIKSSGFSTFNILKPALLLSIIIALINLLLNLYFSPLSKSVFKENQKNLREDIARIAFKEGSFSNLIQDITIYIEKIIDKNNYEYVFVYDNRNKDDPATYLAKQAELVQTYNSNKVILKDG
;
A
#
# COMPACT_ATOMS: atom_id res chain seq x y z
N MET A 1 5.19 14.86 36.64
CA MET A 1 5.29 15.93 35.62
C MET A 1 4.68 17.19 36.20
N SER A 2 5.29 18.37 35.97
CA SER A 2 4.64 19.64 36.35
C SER A 2 3.37 19.86 35.50
N ILE A 3 2.45 20.67 35.96
CA ILE A 3 1.21 21.00 35.23
C ILE A 3 1.54 21.51 33.81
N ILE A 4 2.56 22.37 33.73
CA ILE A 4 3.04 22.95 32.45
C ILE A 4 3.59 21.85 31.51
N SER A 5 4.37 20.92 32.03
CA SER A 5 4.91 19.81 31.23
C SER A 5 3.80 18.92 30.66
N ASN A 6 2.75 18.66 31.45
CA ASN A 6 1.59 17.88 30.98
C ASN A 6 0.76 18.64 29.94
N TYR A 7 0.65 19.94 30.08
CA TYR A 7 -0.01 20.82 29.10
C TYR A 7 0.69 20.75 27.75
N ILE A 8 2.02 20.97 27.72
CA ILE A 8 2.83 20.92 26.49
C ILE A 8 2.77 19.50 25.87
N PHE A 9 2.87 18.45 26.69
CA PHE A 9 2.78 17.07 26.24
C PHE A 9 1.45 16.77 25.54
N LYS A 10 0.32 17.19 26.12
CA LYS A 10 -1.00 17.01 25.52
C LYS A 10 -1.15 17.81 24.23
N GLN A 11 -0.65 19.03 24.18
CA GLN A 11 -0.70 19.83 22.97
C GLN A 11 0.08 19.17 21.82
N ILE A 12 1.35 18.79 22.06
CA ILE A 12 2.16 18.14 21.03
C ILE A 12 1.50 16.85 20.56
N GLY A 13 1.00 16.03 21.51
CA GLY A 13 0.27 14.80 21.20
C GLY A 13 -0.96 15.01 20.34
N SER A 14 -1.77 16.04 20.67
CA SER A 14 -2.97 16.39 19.89
C SER A 14 -2.61 16.84 18.47
N TYR A 15 -1.68 17.77 18.31
CA TYR A 15 -1.22 18.23 16.99
C TYR A 15 -0.58 17.09 16.19
N PHE A 16 0.22 16.23 16.84
CA PHE A 16 0.79 15.06 16.21
C PHE A 16 -0.28 14.15 15.63
N ILE A 17 -1.35 13.84 16.37
CA ILE A 17 -2.45 13.00 15.90
C ILE A 17 -3.14 13.65 14.70
N TYR A 18 -3.50 14.92 14.77
CA TYR A 18 -4.16 15.63 13.66
C TYR A 18 -3.32 15.68 12.41
N ILE A 19 -2.03 16.04 12.54
CA ILE A 19 -1.11 16.12 11.40
C ILE A 19 -0.88 14.72 10.80
N THR A 20 -0.74 13.70 11.66
CA THR A 20 -0.55 12.31 11.19
C THR A 20 -1.78 11.81 10.45
N ILE A 21 -2.99 12.00 10.97
CA ILE A 21 -4.23 11.61 10.30
C ILE A 21 -4.33 12.32 8.94
N PHE A 22 -4.04 13.61 8.88
CA PHE A 22 -4.08 14.39 7.64
C PHE A 22 -3.14 13.81 6.57
N PHE A 23 -1.86 13.61 6.89
CA PHE A 23 -0.89 13.08 5.93
C PHE A 23 -1.14 11.62 5.57
N VAL A 24 -1.53 10.79 6.55
CA VAL A 24 -1.87 9.39 6.30
C VAL A 24 -3.07 9.27 5.37
N SER A 25 -4.13 10.06 5.60
CA SER A 25 -5.32 10.04 4.74
C SER A 25 -5.01 10.50 3.32
N LEU A 26 -4.16 11.52 3.16
CA LEU A 26 -3.74 12.02 1.86
C LEU A 26 -2.94 10.96 1.10
N ILE A 27 -1.94 10.33 1.74
CA ILE A 27 -1.15 9.27 1.10
C ILE A 27 -2.00 8.04 0.84
N TRP A 28 -2.88 7.66 1.78
CA TRP A 28 -3.81 6.54 1.58
C TRP A 28 -4.71 6.77 0.37
N LEU A 29 -5.23 7.98 0.19
CA LEU A 29 -6.03 8.34 -0.98
C LEU A 29 -5.22 8.18 -2.28
N ILE A 30 -4.00 8.71 -2.34
CA ILE A 30 -3.12 8.56 -3.51
C ILE A 30 -2.83 7.09 -3.84
N LEU A 31 -2.54 6.29 -2.81
CA LEU A 31 -2.31 4.86 -2.99
C LEU A 31 -3.56 4.11 -3.42
N SER A 32 -4.72 4.49 -2.90
CA SER A 32 -6.02 3.90 -3.27
C SER A 32 -6.37 4.14 -4.73
N LEU A 33 -6.01 5.29 -5.31
CA LEU A 33 -6.21 5.57 -6.73
C LEU A 33 -5.53 4.55 -7.65
N LYS A 34 -4.37 4.02 -7.25
CA LYS A 34 -3.66 2.97 -8.00
C LYS A 34 -4.44 1.65 -8.05
N PHE A 35 -5.31 1.41 -7.07
CA PHE A 35 -6.11 0.18 -6.99
C PHE A 35 -7.50 0.34 -7.58
N ILE A 36 -7.96 1.57 -7.86
CA ILE A 36 -9.29 1.80 -8.44
C ILE A 36 -9.41 1.18 -9.85
N GLU A 37 -8.31 1.14 -10.60
CA GLU A 37 -8.24 0.49 -11.90
C GLU A 37 -8.56 -1.02 -11.80
N TYR A 38 -8.12 -1.69 -10.74
CA TYR A 38 -8.45 -3.09 -10.50
C TYR A 38 -9.95 -3.32 -10.22
N VAL A 39 -10.62 -2.36 -9.60
CA VAL A 39 -12.07 -2.40 -9.35
C VAL A 39 -12.83 -2.19 -10.66
N THR A 40 -12.44 -1.18 -11.44
CA THR A 40 -13.19 -0.77 -12.66
C THR A 40 -12.97 -1.72 -13.82
N THR A 41 -11.74 -2.25 -13.98
CA THR A 41 -11.40 -3.10 -15.13
C THR A 41 -11.68 -4.57 -14.87
N ASN A 42 -11.55 -5.02 -13.62
CA ASN A 42 -11.60 -6.46 -13.29
C ASN A 42 -12.81 -6.84 -12.43
N GLY A 43 -13.72 -5.90 -12.13
CA GLY A 43 -14.96 -6.19 -11.40
C GLY A 43 -14.74 -6.62 -9.95
N LEU A 44 -13.65 -6.19 -9.30
CA LEU A 44 -13.39 -6.49 -7.89
C LEU A 44 -14.47 -5.92 -6.98
N ASP A 45 -14.88 -6.69 -5.97
CA ASP A 45 -15.82 -6.21 -4.97
C ASP A 45 -15.20 -5.05 -4.16
N PHE A 46 -16.02 -4.05 -3.86
CA PHE A 46 -15.63 -2.89 -3.07
C PHE A 46 -15.06 -3.26 -1.70
N LYS A 47 -15.51 -4.38 -1.12
CA LYS A 47 -14.99 -4.91 0.15
C LYS A 47 -13.52 -5.33 0.05
N ASP A 48 -13.14 -6.01 -1.03
CA ASP A 48 -11.76 -6.44 -1.27
C ASP A 48 -10.85 -5.25 -1.51
N PHE A 49 -11.35 -4.23 -2.22
CA PHE A 49 -10.64 -2.95 -2.39
C PHE A 49 -10.33 -2.28 -1.03
N ILE A 50 -11.34 -2.11 -0.16
CA ILE A 50 -11.11 -1.52 1.17
C ILE A 50 -10.15 -2.36 2.02
N LYS A 51 -10.29 -3.70 1.99
CA LYS A 51 -9.39 -4.61 2.68
C LYS A 51 -7.95 -4.44 2.21
N MET A 52 -7.71 -4.42 0.91
CA MET A 52 -6.36 -4.27 0.34
C MET A 52 -5.75 -2.92 0.65
N THR A 53 -6.50 -1.83 0.48
CA THR A 53 -5.99 -0.48 0.72
C THR A 53 -5.74 -0.22 2.21
N SER A 54 -6.54 -0.82 3.12
CA SER A 54 -6.31 -0.72 4.57
C SER A 54 -5.05 -1.44 5.03
N LEU A 55 -4.64 -2.52 4.36
CA LEU A 55 -3.38 -3.23 4.64
C LEU A 55 -2.13 -2.38 4.36
N LEU A 56 -2.26 -1.28 3.61
CA LEU A 56 -1.15 -0.34 3.37
C LEU A 56 -0.91 0.59 4.56
N LEU A 57 -1.92 0.86 5.40
CA LEU A 57 -1.82 1.79 6.52
C LEU A 57 -0.68 1.46 7.50
N PRO A 58 -0.49 0.20 7.96
CA PRO A 58 0.62 -0.14 8.86
C PRO A 58 2.01 0.07 8.28
N THR A 59 2.12 0.22 6.97
CA THR A 59 3.41 0.50 6.30
C THR A 59 3.64 2.00 6.09
N VAL A 60 2.58 2.77 5.92
CA VAL A 60 2.62 4.22 5.69
C VAL A 60 2.82 4.98 6.98
N ILE A 61 2.10 4.63 8.04
CA ILE A 61 2.15 5.31 9.34
C ILE A 61 3.58 5.43 9.88
N PRO A 62 4.38 4.34 9.97
CA PRO A 62 5.74 4.42 10.49
C PRO A 62 6.65 5.34 9.69
N SER A 63 6.48 5.40 8.38
CA SER A 63 7.30 6.22 7.50
C SER A 63 7.05 7.72 7.68
N LEU A 64 5.81 8.09 8.01
CA LEU A 64 5.39 9.49 8.21
C LEU A 64 5.62 9.99 9.63
N THR A 65 5.64 9.09 10.61
CA THR A 65 5.71 9.42 12.05
C THR A 65 6.81 10.42 12.41
N PRO A 66 8.08 10.29 11.95
CA PRO A 66 9.13 11.25 12.30
C PRO A 66 8.87 12.66 11.76
N LEU A 67 8.33 12.74 10.54
CA LEU A 67 8.00 14.02 9.89
C LEU A 67 6.85 14.71 10.63
N THR A 68 5.77 13.98 10.89
CA THR A 68 4.57 14.53 11.53
C THR A 68 4.83 14.94 12.97
N LEU A 69 5.68 14.20 13.69
CA LEU A 69 6.10 14.56 15.04
C LEU A 69 6.95 15.84 15.05
N SER A 70 7.90 15.97 14.11
CA SER A 70 8.71 17.18 13.96
C SER A 70 7.84 18.39 13.67
N LEU A 71 6.89 18.28 12.74
CA LEU A 71 5.92 19.34 12.45
C LEU A 71 5.07 19.70 13.66
N ALA A 72 4.56 18.71 14.41
CA ALA A 72 3.79 18.96 15.61
C ALA A 72 4.57 19.74 16.66
N CYS A 73 5.84 19.39 16.88
CA CYS A 73 6.72 20.13 17.78
C CYS A 73 6.92 21.59 17.31
N ILE A 74 7.22 21.79 16.03
CA ILE A 74 7.42 23.12 15.46
C ILE A 74 6.14 23.96 15.64
N PHE A 75 4.98 23.44 15.31
CA PHE A 75 3.71 24.14 15.43
C PHE A 75 3.41 24.54 16.88
N VAL A 76 3.56 23.60 17.83
CA VAL A 76 3.26 23.87 19.24
C VAL A 76 4.22 24.90 19.83
N TYR A 77 5.53 24.73 19.62
CA TYR A 77 6.49 25.70 20.19
C TYR A 77 6.42 27.06 19.53
N ASN A 78 6.13 27.12 18.22
CA ASN A 78 5.89 28.40 17.55
C ASN A 78 4.64 29.10 18.09
N ARG A 79 3.56 28.36 18.30
CA ARG A 79 2.34 28.89 18.92
C ARG A 79 2.62 29.44 20.34
N LEU A 80 3.25 28.62 21.19
CA LEU A 80 3.61 29.04 22.56
C LEU A 80 4.51 30.29 22.57
N SER A 81 5.35 30.44 21.54
CA SER A 81 6.19 31.63 21.38
C SER A 81 5.38 32.86 20.97
N ASN A 82 4.50 32.71 19.98
CA ASN A 82 3.67 33.80 19.45
C ASN A 82 2.65 34.30 20.49
N ASP A 83 2.10 33.38 21.30
CA ASP A 83 1.16 33.71 22.37
C ASP A 83 1.87 34.24 23.64
N ASN A 84 3.20 34.45 23.61
CA ASN A 84 4.05 34.86 24.72
C ASN A 84 4.06 33.89 25.92
N GLU A 85 3.44 32.71 25.82
CA GLU A 85 3.40 31.71 26.88
C GLU A 85 4.81 31.21 27.24
N LEU A 86 5.72 31.06 26.27
CA LEU A 86 7.10 30.65 26.52
C LEU A 86 7.86 31.67 27.40
N ILE A 87 7.62 32.97 27.22
CA ILE A 87 8.25 34.01 28.02
C ILE A 87 7.74 33.93 29.45
N ILE A 88 6.44 33.77 29.66
CA ILE A 88 5.81 33.64 30.98
C ILE A 88 6.35 32.40 31.69
N ILE A 89 6.45 31.26 31.01
CA ILE A 89 6.98 30.01 31.58
C ILE A 89 8.45 30.18 32.00
N LYS A 90 9.28 30.83 31.17
CA LYS A 90 10.68 31.13 31.51
C LYS A 90 10.82 32.09 32.67
N SER A 91 10.00 33.14 32.72
CA SER A 91 9.96 34.12 33.86
C SER A 91 9.58 33.47 35.19
N SER A 92 8.83 32.36 35.13
CA SER A 92 8.49 31.56 36.30
C SER A 92 9.62 30.62 36.76
N GLY A 93 10.83 30.75 36.21
CA GLY A 93 12.02 29.99 36.62
C GLY A 93 12.19 28.63 35.95
N PHE A 94 11.38 28.29 34.94
CA PHE A 94 11.56 27.04 34.19
C PHE A 94 12.76 27.13 33.24
N SER A 95 13.67 26.16 33.36
CA SER A 95 14.78 26.04 32.41
C SER A 95 14.29 25.58 31.03
N THR A 96 15.02 25.96 29.97
CA THR A 96 14.71 25.56 28.59
C THR A 96 14.61 24.01 28.47
N PHE A 97 15.45 23.28 29.20
CA PHE A 97 15.40 21.82 29.20
C PHE A 97 14.09 21.28 29.77
N ASN A 98 13.54 21.88 30.82
CA ASN A 98 12.25 21.49 31.39
C ASN A 98 11.08 21.73 30.44
N ILE A 99 11.20 22.73 29.55
CA ILE A 99 10.21 23.02 28.51
C ILE A 99 10.29 21.99 27.38
N LEU A 100 11.51 21.52 27.02
CA LEU A 100 11.70 20.51 25.97
C LEU A 100 11.43 19.07 26.44
N LYS A 101 11.55 18.79 27.73
CA LYS A 101 11.37 17.46 28.33
C LYS A 101 10.07 16.76 27.89
N PRO A 102 8.89 17.37 27.83
CA PRO A 102 7.67 16.71 27.37
C PRO A 102 7.73 16.28 25.90
N ALA A 103 8.38 17.06 25.03
CA ALA A 103 8.58 16.68 23.63
C ALA A 103 9.50 15.46 23.50
N LEU A 104 10.60 15.43 24.27
CA LEU A 104 11.54 14.29 24.28
C LEU A 104 10.85 13.01 24.78
N LEU A 105 10.07 13.09 25.86
CA LEU A 105 9.31 11.95 26.39
C LEU A 105 8.32 11.41 25.34
N LEU A 106 7.57 12.31 24.69
CA LEU A 106 6.61 11.92 23.66
C LEU A 106 7.36 11.28 22.47
N SER A 107 8.50 11.83 22.05
CA SER A 107 9.32 11.29 20.97
C SER A 107 9.81 9.88 21.25
N ILE A 108 10.23 9.61 22.49
CA ILE A 108 10.66 8.27 22.90
C ILE A 108 9.49 7.28 22.84
N ILE A 109 8.32 7.66 23.39
CA ILE A 109 7.13 6.81 23.35
C ILE A 109 6.73 6.49 21.91
N ILE A 110 6.67 7.51 21.05
CA ILE A 110 6.32 7.36 19.64
C ILE A 110 7.38 6.52 18.89
N ALA A 111 8.67 6.70 19.19
CA ALA A 111 9.75 5.91 18.60
C ALA A 111 9.62 4.42 18.94
N LEU A 112 9.27 4.08 20.19
CA LEU A 112 9.03 2.70 20.60
C LEU A 112 7.82 2.10 19.88
N ILE A 113 6.72 2.84 19.79
CA ILE A 113 5.53 2.41 19.02
C ILE A 113 5.89 2.21 17.55
N ASN A 114 6.63 3.14 16.96
CA ASN A 114 7.07 3.07 15.57
C ASN A 114 7.97 1.85 15.31
N LEU A 115 8.86 1.54 16.24
CA LEU A 115 9.72 0.35 16.19
C LEU A 115 8.88 -0.94 16.19
N LEU A 116 7.87 -1.04 17.06
CA LEU A 116 6.95 -2.18 17.08
C LEU A 116 6.16 -2.30 15.76
N LEU A 117 5.67 -1.19 15.23
CA LEU A 117 4.95 -1.16 13.95
C LEU A 117 5.85 -1.65 12.80
N ASN A 118 7.12 -1.22 12.76
CA ASN A 118 8.06 -1.63 11.72
C ASN A 118 8.50 -3.09 11.83
N LEU A 119 8.70 -3.61 13.05
CA LEU A 119 9.20 -4.97 13.25
C LEU A 119 8.12 -6.04 13.06
N TYR A 120 6.87 -5.75 13.49
CA TYR A 120 5.81 -6.76 13.52
C TYR A 120 4.68 -6.45 12.54
N PHE A 121 4.08 -5.28 12.62
CA PHE A 121 2.87 -4.99 11.84
C PHE A 121 3.13 -4.75 10.36
N SER A 122 4.19 -4.03 10.01
CA SER A 122 4.53 -3.73 8.61
C SER A 122 4.85 -5.00 7.81
N PRO A 123 5.70 -5.95 8.26
CA PRO A 123 5.96 -7.17 7.49
C PRO A 123 4.75 -8.08 7.39
N LEU A 124 3.94 -8.21 8.47
CA LEU A 124 2.70 -8.99 8.43
C LEU A 124 1.72 -8.42 7.40
N SER A 125 1.49 -7.11 7.41
CA SER A 125 0.60 -6.47 6.45
C SER A 125 1.10 -6.62 5.01
N LYS A 126 2.42 -6.51 4.79
CA LYS A 126 3.02 -6.70 3.46
C LYS A 126 2.88 -8.14 2.95
N SER A 127 3.01 -9.14 3.80
CA SER A 127 2.85 -10.55 3.40
C SER A 127 1.40 -10.83 2.99
N VAL A 128 0.43 -10.43 3.81
CA VAL A 128 -1.00 -10.60 3.52
C VAL A 128 -1.40 -9.79 2.27
N PHE A 129 -0.86 -8.58 2.10
CA PHE A 129 -1.09 -7.78 0.91
C PHE A 129 -0.59 -8.46 -0.36
N LYS A 130 0.65 -9.00 -0.36
CA LYS A 130 1.22 -9.73 -1.49
C LYS A 130 0.44 -11.00 -1.83
N GLU A 131 -0.03 -11.74 -0.83
CA GLU A 131 -0.86 -12.92 -1.02
C GLU A 131 -2.20 -12.55 -1.67
N ASN A 132 -2.91 -11.56 -1.14
CA ASN A 132 -4.14 -11.07 -1.75
C ASN A 132 -3.91 -10.55 -3.19
N GLN A 133 -2.82 -9.82 -3.42
CA GLN A 133 -2.48 -9.34 -4.77
C GLN A 133 -2.20 -10.50 -5.74
N LYS A 134 -1.56 -11.57 -5.27
CA LYS A 134 -1.32 -12.77 -6.08
C LYS A 134 -2.64 -13.44 -6.44
N ASN A 135 -3.52 -13.68 -5.46
CA ASN A 135 -4.82 -14.30 -5.67
C ASN A 135 -5.66 -13.50 -6.68
N LEU A 136 -5.66 -12.17 -6.56
CA LEU A 136 -6.35 -11.29 -7.50
C LEU A 136 -5.81 -11.40 -8.93
N ARG A 137 -4.49 -11.43 -9.10
CA ARG A 137 -3.88 -11.62 -10.43
C ARG A 137 -4.24 -12.98 -11.03
N GLU A 138 -4.33 -14.02 -10.22
CA GLU A 138 -4.75 -15.35 -10.65
C GLU A 138 -6.22 -15.37 -11.09
N ASP A 139 -7.11 -14.71 -10.33
CA ASP A 139 -8.53 -14.60 -10.66
C ASP A 139 -8.75 -13.75 -11.92
N ILE A 140 -8.00 -12.65 -12.07
CA ILE A 140 -8.04 -11.82 -13.29
C ILE A 140 -7.55 -12.62 -14.50
N ALA A 141 -6.45 -13.35 -14.37
CA ALA A 141 -5.96 -14.21 -15.45
C ALA A 141 -7.02 -15.25 -15.85
N ARG A 142 -7.74 -15.84 -14.90
CA ARG A 142 -8.84 -16.78 -15.16
C ARG A 142 -10.04 -16.14 -15.85
N ILE A 143 -10.45 -14.93 -15.43
CA ILE A 143 -11.57 -14.20 -16.05
C ILE A 143 -11.23 -13.78 -17.47
N ALA A 144 -9.98 -13.48 -17.73
CA ALA A 144 -9.51 -13.10 -19.05
C ALA A 144 -9.39 -14.27 -20.02
N PHE A 145 -9.23 -15.51 -19.52
CA PHE A 145 -9.35 -16.75 -20.30
C PHE A 145 -10.83 -17.18 -20.34
N LYS A 146 -11.65 -16.49 -21.17
CA LYS A 146 -13.02 -16.90 -21.46
C LYS A 146 -13.06 -17.80 -22.67
N GLU A 147 -13.85 -18.87 -22.58
CA GLU A 147 -14.14 -19.74 -23.75
C GLU A 147 -14.73 -18.91 -24.91
N GLY A 148 -14.23 -19.16 -26.11
CA GLY A 148 -14.75 -18.57 -27.33
C GLY A 148 -14.49 -17.07 -27.51
N SER A 149 -13.57 -16.47 -26.74
CA SER A 149 -13.26 -15.05 -26.84
C SER A 149 -11.77 -14.76 -27.03
N PHE A 150 -11.47 -13.73 -27.83
CA PHE A 150 -10.12 -13.21 -27.94
C PHE A 150 -9.79 -12.34 -26.74
N SER A 151 -8.68 -12.62 -26.08
CA SER A 151 -8.20 -11.86 -24.92
C SER A 151 -6.80 -11.30 -25.19
N ASN A 152 -6.65 -9.98 -24.97
CA ASN A 152 -5.38 -9.29 -25.03
C ASN A 152 -4.85 -9.07 -23.61
N LEU A 153 -4.39 -10.15 -22.96
CA LEU A 153 -3.91 -10.15 -21.57
C LEU A 153 -2.55 -9.48 -21.39
N ILE A 154 -1.75 -9.53 -22.44
CA ILE A 154 -0.41 -8.96 -22.46
C ILE A 154 -0.35 -8.05 -23.70
N GLN A 155 0.26 -6.90 -23.55
CA GLN A 155 0.45 -5.96 -24.63
C GLN A 155 1.10 -6.68 -25.83
N ASP A 156 0.47 -6.60 -27.00
CA ASP A 156 0.89 -7.25 -28.24
C ASP A 156 0.82 -8.79 -28.28
N ILE A 157 0.07 -9.44 -27.36
CA ILE A 157 -0.25 -10.87 -27.41
C ILE A 157 -1.76 -11.08 -27.37
N THR A 158 -2.31 -11.69 -28.40
CA THR A 158 -3.72 -12.09 -28.46
C THR A 158 -3.85 -13.59 -28.25
N ILE A 159 -4.66 -14.00 -27.30
CA ILE A 159 -4.92 -15.41 -27.00
C ILE A 159 -6.41 -15.69 -27.23
N TYR A 160 -6.70 -16.77 -27.95
CA TYR A 160 -8.03 -17.33 -28.11
C TYR A 160 -8.05 -18.75 -27.56
N ILE A 161 -9.05 -19.09 -26.78
CA ILE A 161 -9.25 -20.41 -26.19
C ILE A 161 -10.65 -20.89 -26.58
N GLU A 162 -10.73 -22.05 -27.25
CA GLU A 162 -12.00 -22.61 -27.66
C GLU A 162 -12.71 -23.27 -26.47
N LYS A 163 -11.99 -24.04 -25.66
CA LYS A 163 -12.57 -24.78 -24.54
C LYS A 163 -11.67 -24.84 -23.32
N ILE A 164 -12.25 -24.66 -22.14
CA ILE A 164 -11.59 -24.80 -20.85
C ILE A 164 -11.98 -26.14 -20.24
N ILE A 165 -11.03 -27.07 -20.05
CA ILE A 165 -11.30 -28.39 -19.48
C ILE A 165 -11.25 -28.30 -17.96
N ASP A 166 -10.21 -27.63 -17.41
CA ASP A 166 -9.96 -27.51 -15.99
C ASP A 166 -9.22 -26.20 -15.69
N LYS A 167 -8.98 -25.92 -14.42
CA LYS A 167 -8.35 -24.66 -13.93
C LYS A 167 -7.04 -24.28 -14.63
N ASN A 168 -6.30 -25.27 -15.15
CA ASN A 168 -4.99 -25.06 -15.75
C ASN A 168 -4.86 -25.67 -17.15
N ASN A 169 -5.88 -26.42 -17.65
CA ASN A 169 -5.84 -27.14 -18.92
C ASN A 169 -6.84 -26.55 -19.90
N TYR A 170 -6.36 -26.23 -21.08
CA TYR A 170 -7.10 -25.59 -22.17
C TYR A 170 -7.00 -26.46 -23.45
N GLU A 171 -8.07 -26.51 -24.23
CA GLU A 171 -8.09 -27.13 -25.54
C GLU A 171 -8.27 -26.10 -26.63
N TYR A 172 -7.61 -26.36 -27.77
CA TYR A 172 -7.62 -25.53 -28.98
C TYR A 172 -7.29 -24.06 -28.68
N VAL A 173 -6.02 -23.85 -28.36
CA VAL A 173 -5.48 -22.54 -28.02
C VAL A 173 -4.77 -21.94 -29.23
N PHE A 174 -5.15 -20.72 -29.57
CA PHE A 174 -4.50 -19.89 -30.57
C PHE A 174 -3.79 -18.75 -29.86
N VAL A 175 -2.51 -18.55 -30.15
CA VAL A 175 -1.70 -17.45 -29.60
C VAL A 175 -1.09 -16.67 -30.77
N TYR A 176 -1.40 -15.38 -30.84
CA TYR A 176 -0.76 -14.46 -31.77
C TYR A 176 0.16 -13.53 -30.99
N ASP A 177 1.47 -13.64 -31.25
CA ASP A 177 2.53 -12.85 -30.61
C ASP A 177 3.05 -11.78 -31.58
N ASN A 178 2.72 -10.52 -31.31
CA ASN A 178 3.10 -9.35 -32.11
C ASN A 178 4.13 -8.47 -31.38
N ARG A 179 4.85 -9.02 -30.39
CA ARG A 179 5.87 -8.27 -29.64
C ARG A 179 7.04 -7.86 -30.55
N ASN A 180 7.34 -8.70 -31.56
CA ASN A 180 8.26 -8.36 -32.62
C ASN A 180 7.45 -7.95 -33.87
N LYS A 181 7.31 -6.64 -34.08
CA LYS A 181 6.49 -6.10 -35.18
C LYS A 181 7.01 -6.49 -36.57
N ASP A 182 8.30 -6.81 -36.67
CA ASP A 182 8.95 -7.19 -37.94
C ASP A 182 8.78 -8.69 -38.25
N ASP A 183 8.44 -9.52 -37.24
CA ASP A 183 8.25 -10.96 -37.36
C ASP A 183 7.19 -11.47 -36.36
N PRO A 184 5.90 -11.25 -36.66
CA PRO A 184 4.80 -11.72 -35.79
C PRO A 184 4.68 -13.24 -35.89
N ALA A 185 4.57 -13.90 -34.72
CA ALA A 185 4.47 -15.35 -34.66
C ALA A 185 3.06 -15.80 -34.25
N THR A 186 2.55 -16.85 -34.90
CA THR A 186 1.27 -17.46 -34.57
C THR A 186 1.48 -18.91 -34.16
N TYR A 187 0.94 -19.25 -33.00
CA TYR A 187 1.00 -20.60 -32.45
C TYR A 187 -0.41 -21.18 -32.35
N LEU A 188 -0.58 -22.39 -32.82
CA LEU A 188 -1.81 -23.17 -32.68
C LEU A 188 -1.47 -24.45 -31.90
N ALA A 189 -2.21 -24.75 -30.86
CA ALA A 189 -2.02 -25.98 -30.09
C ALA A 189 -3.34 -26.63 -29.75
N LYS A 190 -3.37 -27.97 -29.82
CA LYS A 190 -4.55 -28.74 -29.40
C LYS A 190 -4.74 -28.72 -27.91
N GLN A 191 -3.66 -28.65 -27.14
CA GLN A 191 -3.69 -28.56 -25.69
C GLN A 191 -2.71 -27.51 -25.19
N ALA A 192 -3.10 -26.80 -24.16
CA ALA A 192 -2.24 -25.88 -23.43
C ALA A 192 -2.40 -26.06 -21.94
N GLU A 193 -1.29 -25.96 -21.23
CA GLU A 193 -1.23 -26.04 -19.77
C GLU A 193 -0.64 -24.76 -19.19
N LEU A 194 -1.37 -24.15 -18.28
CA LEU A 194 -0.87 -22.98 -17.54
C LEU A 194 -0.03 -23.46 -16.35
N VAL A 195 1.30 -23.36 -16.47
CA VAL A 195 2.21 -23.68 -15.38
C VAL A 195 2.61 -22.40 -14.65
N GLN A 196 2.20 -22.32 -13.40
CA GLN A 196 2.55 -21.21 -12.54
C GLN A 196 3.90 -21.48 -11.86
N THR A 197 4.88 -20.62 -12.14
CA THR A 197 6.17 -20.62 -11.45
C THR A 197 6.21 -19.41 -10.51
N TYR A 198 7.00 -19.49 -9.45
CA TYR A 198 7.09 -18.50 -8.37
C TYR A 198 7.24 -17.03 -8.86
N ASN A 199 7.75 -16.81 -10.08
CA ASN A 199 8.02 -15.47 -10.63
C ASN A 199 7.38 -15.20 -12.02
N SER A 200 6.74 -16.21 -12.65
CA SER A 200 6.18 -16.07 -14.01
C SER A 200 5.10 -17.12 -14.28
N ASN A 201 4.05 -16.71 -14.97
CA ASN A 201 3.09 -17.65 -15.55
C ASN A 201 3.61 -18.06 -16.93
N LYS A 202 3.73 -19.36 -17.17
CA LYS A 202 4.13 -19.93 -18.47
C LYS A 202 2.98 -20.74 -19.03
N VAL A 203 2.67 -20.53 -20.29
CA VAL A 203 1.74 -21.36 -21.02
C VAL A 203 2.58 -22.35 -21.81
N ILE A 204 2.43 -23.64 -21.51
CA ILE A 204 3.07 -24.73 -22.23
C ILE A 204 2.08 -25.21 -23.28
N LEU A 205 2.43 -25.05 -24.55
CA LEU A 205 1.66 -25.54 -25.68
C LEU A 205 2.07 -27.00 -25.98
N LYS A 206 1.07 -27.89 -26.12
CA LYS A 206 1.26 -29.32 -26.44
C LYS A 206 0.50 -29.63 -27.72
N ASP A 207 1.09 -30.46 -28.58
CA ASP A 207 0.50 -30.88 -29.85
C ASP A 207 0.12 -29.69 -30.76
N GLY A 208 1.09 -28.83 -31.01
CA GLY A 208 0.98 -27.65 -31.87
C GLY A 208 1.86 -27.72 -33.10
#